data_b9955b89074f0ace2b5029aa24eaec1b
#
_entry.id   b9955b89074f0ace2b5029aa24eaec1b
#
_cell.length_a   1.000
_cell.length_b   1.000
_cell.length_c   1.000
_cell.angle_alpha   90.00
_cell.angle_beta   90.00
_cell.angle_gamma   90.00
#
_symmetry.space_group_name_H-M   'P 1'
#
loop_
_entity.id
_entity.type
_entity.pdbx_description
1 polymer ?
#
loop_
_entity_poly.entity_id
_entity_poly.type
_entity_poly.pdbx_seq_one_letter_code
_entity_poly.pdbx_strand_id
1 'polypeptide(L)'
;MRKFTSGVLLAAIYWSMFLPFALDAQAQNIGKTRDIRMNTVPPGFNFRLSEGAAGAESRNVQSPATADPISGAEAGKVLGRLPGIKSDPDDQTEFAKRIGSLPAPKTGNKIPVKFPADDQRSLPNVDGAKTALEVVRFTPEGEVPLAPDLSVTFSQPMVAVTSQEEAAKYAPVELTPNVEGRWRWLGTKTLMFDTDKRFPMATRFTVRVPAGTKSSTGQTLAKDVTWTFTTPAPKVEQFIPQSQTTRRNAMMFLRFDQAINPDAVIKTINVTGGRKLPIRLATQAEIDSDPSISYASKQSQPGRWLAFRAVEANGGTENALPGASGISVTVEKGTPSAEGPLTTPQPQSFGFNTYGPFKFVRGYCGWQENKNCSPFEGWNLEFNNNIDSSKFTKEMVKIEPAVEGLNIYPSGNGISIQGYKKGNTTYKITVDGSLNDSFGQTLGQPAIATIKVGAAPQSFYAQGGAMSVLDPTAKNTFSIYSTNHASARVRIYRVEPKDWHQYMQYFRRLNYDDNQRPTIPGALVSDNTVQIKKVADEMVETRIDLTQALGGDGLGNLVLDIEPTVKRDKYDRSRIFTWVQATQIGLDAFVDVCPSDRGEGIVVVISVRGDLSGVSW
;
A
#
# COMPACT_ATOMS: atom_id res chain seq x y z
N MET A 1 35.06 -24.11 -4.44
CA MET A 1 33.71 -23.75 -4.91
C MET A 1 32.73 -23.62 -3.75
N ARG A 2 32.89 -22.66 -2.83
CA ARG A 2 31.95 -22.43 -1.70
C ARG A 2 32.00 -20.98 -1.19
N LYS A 3 32.07 -20.00 -2.07
CA LYS A 3 32.05 -18.56 -1.69
C LYS A 3 31.19 -17.65 -2.58
N PHE A 4 30.32 -18.22 -3.44
CA PHE A 4 29.52 -17.42 -4.38
C PHE A 4 28.01 -17.42 -4.10
N THR A 5 27.52 -18.17 -3.10
CA THR A 5 26.07 -18.30 -2.83
C THR A 5 25.54 -17.39 -1.71
N SER A 6 26.40 -16.76 -0.93
CA SER A 6 25.94 -15.88 0.17
C SER A 6 25.69 -14.42 -0.25
N GLY A 7 26.25 -13.96 -1.37
CA GLY A 7 26.09 -12.58 -1.84
C GLY A 7 24.75 -12.31 -2.54
N VAL A 8 24.19 -13.31 -3.19
CA VAL A 8 22.95 -13.16 -3.95
C VAL A 8 21.70 -13.20 -3.04
N LEU A 9 21.79 -13.94 -1.93
CA LEU A 9 20.66 -14.01 -0.98
C LEU A 9 20.49 -12.72 -0.16
N LEU A 10 21.58 -12.02 0.14
CA LEU A 10 21.54 -10.74 0.86
C LEU A 10 21.04 -9.58 -0.03
N ALA A 11 21.29 -9.61 -1.32
CA ALA A 11 20.75 -8.61 -2.25
C ALA A 11 19.24 -8.77 -2.49
N ALA A 12 18.72 -10.01 -2.48
CA ALA A 12 17.29 -10.29 -2.62
C ALA A 12 16.50 -9.91 -1.36
N ILE A 13 17.09 -10.03 -0.17
CA ILE A 13 16.46 -9.62 1.09
C ILE A 13 16.44 -8.10 1.24
N TYR A 14 17.45 -7.39 0.72
CA TYR A 14 17.46 -5.92 0.75
C TYR A 14 16.46 -5.28 -0.23
N TRP A 15 16.14 -5.93 -1.33
CA TRP A 15 15.16 -5.41 -2.30
C TRP A 15 13.70 -5.71 -1.91
N SER A 16 13.46 -6.73 -1.11
CA SER A 16 12.12 -7.03 -0.59
C SER A 16 11.68 -6.17 0.60
N MET A 17 12.62 -5.46 1.27
CA MET A 17 12.30 -4.57 2.40
C MET A 17 11.96 -3.12 2.01
N PHE A 18 12.15 -2.73 0.74
CA PHE A 18 11.88 -1.34 0.30
C PHE A 18 10.61 -1.16 -0.56
N LEU A 19 9.85 -2.23 -0.84
CA LEU A 19 8.65 -2.13 -1.70
C LEU A 19 7.27 -2.04 -1.01
N PRO A 20 7.09 -2.16 0.31
CA PRO A 20 5.75 -2.06 0.88
C PRO A 20 5.34 -0.70 1.44
N PHE A 21 6.14 0.38 1.27
CA PHE A 21 5.77 1.68 1.87
C PHE A 21 5.11 2.68 0.93
N ALA A 22 4.77 2.30 -0.29
CA ALA A 22 4.18 3.21 -1.27
C ALA A 22 2.68 2.98 -1.57
N LEU A 23 1.98 2.09 -0.85
CA LEU A 23 0.59 1.72 -1.22
C LEU A 23 -0.45 1.72 -0.08
N ASP A 24 -0.14 2.23 1.12
CA ASP A 24 -1.12 2.28 2.23
C ASP A 24 -1.41 3.70 2.76
N ALA A 25 -1.62 4.64 1.85
CA ALA A 25 -2.16 5.95 2.20
C ALA A 25 -3.63 6.13 1.79
N GLN A 26 -4.39 5.03 1.68
CA GLN A 26 -5.86 5.11 1.49
C GLN A 26 -6.54 4.06 2.35
N ALA A 27 -6.83 4.36 3.58
CA ALA A 27 -8.03 3.92 4.29
C ALA A 27 -7.96 4.28 5.77
N GLN A 28 -8.37 5.47 6.13
CA GLN A 28 -9.06 5.69 7.40
C GLN A 28 -9.86 6.98 7.32
N ASN A 29 -11.06 6.85 6.77
CA ASN A 29 -12.13 7.80 7.04
C ASN A 29 -13.35 6.98 7.47
N ILE A 30 -13.48 6.77 8.77
CA ILE A 30 -14.70 6.22 9.37
C ILE A 30 -15.40 7.33 10.13
N GLY A 31 -16.53 7.73 9.60
CA GLY A 31 -17.71 8.09 10.36
C GLY A 31 -17.82 9.47 10.97
N LYS A 32 -18.50 10.34 10.26
CA LYS A 32 -19.77 10.94 10.73
C LYS A 32 -20.36 11.74 9.58
N THR A 33 -21.39 11.21 9.00
CA THR A 33 -22.31 11.94 8.11
C THR A 33 -22.87 13.16 8.85
N ARG A 34 -22.39 14.32 8.46
CA ARG A 34 -23.12 15.56 8.58
C ARG A 34 -23.51 15.97 7.18
N ASP A 35 -24.81 16.08 6.94
CA ASP A 35 -25.37 16.66 5.73
C ASP A 35 -24.71 18.02 5.44
N ILE A 36 -23.79 18.02 4.52
CA ILE A 36 -23.27 19.25 3.91
C ILE A 36 -23.91 19.31 2.54
N ARG A 37 -24.90 20.21 2.37
CA ARG A 37 -25.41 20.60 1.07
C ARG A 37 -24.22 20.95 0.18
N MET A 38 -23.98 20.17 -0.83
CA MET A 38 -23.00 20.47 -1.87
C MET A 38 -23.49 21.71 -2.64
N ASN A 39 -22.95 22.87 -2.31
CA ASN A 39 -22.84 23.90 -3.30
C ASN A 39 -21.85 23.41 -4.36
N THR A 40 -22.31 23.35 -5.59
CA THR A 40 -21.50 23.00 -6.76
C THR A 40 -20.40 24.06 -6.94
N VAL A 41 -19.27 23.82 -6.30
CA VAL A 41 -18.02 24.52 -6.63
C VAL A 41 -17.33 23.67 -7.69
N PRO A 42 -16.89 24.24 -8.83
CA PRO A 42 -16.14 23.48 -9.83
C PRO A 42 -14.92 22.82 -9.20
N PRO A 43 -14.49 21.64 -9.66
CA PRO A 43 -13.36 20.94 -9.10
C PRO A 43 -12.09 21.80 -9.28
N GLY A 44 -11.63 22.34 -8.18
CA GLY A 44 -10.44 23.16 -8.10
C GLY A 44 -9.86 23.03 -6.69
N PHE A 45 -8.58 23.22 -6.58
CA PHE A 45 -7.83 23.12 -5.35
C PHE A 45 -8.30 24.22 -4.37
N ASN A 46 -9.01 23.84 -3.30
CA ASN A 46 -9.40 24.78 -2.24
C ASN A 46 -8.30 24.84 -1.17
N PHE A 47 -7.38 25.75 -1.32
CA PHE A 47 -6.49 26.15 -0.23
C PHE A 47 -7.26 27.01 0.78
N ARG A 48 -7.38 26.54 2.00
CA ARG A 48 -7.67 27.40 3.16
C ARG A 48 -6.36 27.60 3.91
N LEU A 49 -5.74 28.73 3.70
CA LEU A 49 -4.78 29.25 4.68
C LEU A 49 -5.60 29.70 5.88
N SER A 50 -5.53 28.96 6.99
CA SER A 50 -6.00 29.49 8.26
C SER A 50 -4.88 30.40 8.77
N GLU A 51 -5.07 31.69 8.68
CA GLU A 51 -4.31 32.63 9.47
C GLU A 51 -4.71 32.40 10.93
N GLY A 52 -3.78 31.93 11.75
CA GLY A 52 -4.01 31.48 13.12
C GLY A 52 -4.28 32.60 14.14
N ALA A 53 -5.00 33.66 13.78
CA ALA A 53 -5.45 34.65 14.72
C ALA A 53 -6.82 35.19 14.31
N ALA A 54 -7.82 34.94 15.12
CA ALA A 54 -9.11 35.64 15.05
C ALA A 54 -8.87 37.13 15.29
N GLY A 55 -8.99 37.97 14.26
CA GLY A 55 -8.91 39.41 14.37
C GLY A 55 -7.93 40.11 13.43
N ALA A 56 -7.28 39.42 12.51
CA ALA A 56 -6.49 40.09 11.47
C ALA A 56 -7.43 40.77 10.46
N GLU A 57 -7.35 42.10 10.36
CA GLU A 57 -8.04 42.84 9.31
C GLU A 57 -7.72 42.29 7.94
N SER A 58 -8.75 42.04 7.12
CA SER A 58 -8.60 41.62 5.75
C SER A 58 -7.78 42.67 4.98
N ARG A 59 -6.53 42.33 4.63
CA ARG A 59 -5.77 43.12 3.68
C ARG A 59 -6.53 43.11 2.36
N ASN A 60 -6.78 44.32 1.82
CA ASN A 60 -7.33 44.45 0.47
C ASN A 60 -6.48 43.66 -0.52
N VAL A 61 -6.97 42.52 -0.91
CA VAL A 61 -6.38 41.76 -2.01
C VAL A 61 -6.69 42.55 -3.28
N GLN A 62 -5.70 43.20 -3.84
CA GLN A 62 -5.84 43.81 -5.17
C GLN A 62 -6.23 42.71 -6.15
N SER A 63 -7.27 42.99 -6.94
CA SER A 63 -7.67 42.08 -8.02
C SER A 63 -6.48 41.81 -8.94
N PRO A 64 -6.23 40.56 -9.32
CA PRO A 64 -5.14 40.24 -10.22
C PRO A 64 -5.30 41.06 -11.52
N ALA A 65 -4.20 41.62 -11.99
CA ALA A 65 -4.20 42.36 -13.24
C ALA A 65 -4.67 41.43 -14.37
N THR A 66 -5.56 41.93 -15.24
CA THR A 66 -5.94 41.23 -16.47
C THR A 66 -4.71 41.15 -17.36
N ALA A 67 -4.25 39.93 -17.61
CA ALA A 67 -3.16 39.69 -18.53
C ALA A 67 -3.69 39.81 -19.97
N ASP A 68 -3.07 40.67 -20.78
CA ASP A 68 -3.34 40.69 -22.19
C ASP A 68 -2.73 39.46 -22.89
N PRO A 69 -3.46 38.78 -23.78
CA PRO A 69 -2.94 37.63 -24.49
C PRO A 69 -1.72 38.02 -25.35
N ILE A 70 -0.64 37.28 -25.19
CA ILE A 70 0.59 37.45 -25.97
C ILE A 70 0.25 37.29 -27.47
N SER A 71 0.65 38.26 -28.30
CA SER A 71 0.50 38.15 -29.74
C SER A 71 1.34 37.03 -30.35
N GLY A 72 0.89 36.41 -31.45
CA GLY A 72 1.63 35.31 -32.08
C GLY A 72 3.08 35.71 -32.48
N ALA A 73 3.33 36.98 -32.76
CA ALA A 73 4.67 37.50 -33.04
C ALA A 73 5.57 37.56 -31.81
N GLU A 74 5.02 37.86 -30.65
CA GLU A 74 5.76 37.85 -29.37
C GLU A 74 5.99 36.45 -28.87
N ALA A 75 5.01 35.56 -29.01
CA ALA A 75 5.19 34.11 -28.73
C ALA A 75 6.31 33.52 -29.62
N GLY A 76 6.36 33.90 -30.90
CA GLY A 76 7.45 33.52 -31.81
C GLY A 76 8.84 34.01 -31.35
N LYS A 77 8.93 35.24 -30.82
CA LYS A 77 10.19 35.75 -30.25
C LYS A 77 10.62 35.02 -28.99
N VAL A 78 9.69 34.60 -28.15
CA VAL A 78 9.98 33.82 -26.95
C VAL A 78 10.43 32.41 -27.34
N LEU A 79 9.70 31.76 -28.24
CA LEU A 79 10.04 30.41 -28.73
C LEU A 79 11.36 30.39 -29.52
N GLY A 80 11.68 31.48 -30.25
CA GLY A 80 12.96 31.62 -30.97
C GLY A 80 14.20 31.74 -30.07
N ARG A 81 14.02 31.89 -28.73
CA ARG A 81 15.12 31.86 -27.74
C ARG A 81 15.43 30.45 -27.26
N LEU A 82 14.55 29.50 -27.56
CA LEU A 82 14.80 28.10 -27.18
C LEU A 82 15.89 27.52 -28.08
N PRO A 83 16.81 26.73 -27.53
CA PRO A 83 17.76 25.99 -28.35
C PRO A 83 17.01 25.07 -29.30
N GLY A 84 17.45 25.00 -30.57
CA GLY A 84 16.87 24.09 -31.55
C GLY A 84 16.81 22.65 -31.03
N ILE A 85 15.71 21.98 -31.33
CA ILE A 85 15.57 20.56 -30.99
C ILE A 85 16.68 19.81 -31.74
N LYS A 86 17.56 19.18 -30.99
CA LYS A 86 18.56 18.27 -31.55
C LYS A 86 17.84 16.96 -31.86
N SER A 87 17.71 16.62 -33.16
CA SER A 87 17.28 15.28 -33.55
C SER A 87 18.43 14.30 -33.30
N ASP A 88 18.14 13.19 -32.68
CA ASP A 88 19.06 12.06 -32.58
C ASP A 88 19.01 11.28 -33.90
N PRO A 89 20.14 10.76 -34.42
CA PRO A 89 20.15 9.88 -35.59
C PRO A 89 19.20 8.67 -35.49
N ASP A 90 18.88 8.25 -34.25
CA ASP A 90 17.98 7.15 -33.97
C ASP A 90 16.51 7.58 -33.76
N ASP A 91 16.20 8.88 -33.90
CA ASP A 91 14.83 9.37 -33.83
C ASP A 91 14.00 8.86 -35.02
N GLN A 92 12.91 8.18 -34.72
CA GLN A 92 12.00 7.66 -35.74
C GLN A 92 11.24 8.83 -36.41
N THR A 93 11.68 9.24 -37.59
CA THR A 93 11.12 10.37 -38.34
C THR A 93 9.96 9.98 -39.25
N GLU A 94 9.76 8.70 -39.53
CA GLU A 94 8.66 8.18 -40.34
C GLU A 94 7.82 7.16 -39.57
N PHE A 95 6.57 7.49 -39.31
CA PHE A 95 5.56 6.56 -38.80
C PHE A 95 4.83 5.94 -40.00
N ALA A 96 5.27 4.76 -40.45
CA ALA A 96 4.56 4.01 -41.47
C ALA A 96 3.16 3.66 -40.97
N LYS A 97 2.12 4.25 -41.55
CA LYS A 97 0.74 3.74 -41.40
C LYS A 97 0.73 2.31 -41.93
N ARG A 98 0.15 1.37 -41.15
CA ARG A 98 -0.05 0.00 -41.61
C ARG A 98 -0.68 0.03 -43.00
N ILE A 99 0.07 -0.40 -44.00
CA ILE A 99 -0.44 -0.63 -45.34
C ILE A 99 -1.49 -1.72 -45.23
N GLY A 100 -2.76 -1.40 -45.48
CA GLY A 100 -3.83 -2.41 -45.50
C GLY A 100 -4.94 -2.28 -44.47
N SER A 101 -4.98 -1.27 -43.62
CA SER A 101 -6.22 -0.99 -42.90
C SER A 101 -7.19 -0.28 -43.86
N LEU A 102 -8.06 -1.05 -44.49
CA LEU A 102 -9.19 -0.49 -45.20
C LEU A 102 -10.05 0.29 -44.20
N PRO A 103 -10.50 1.54 -44.56
CA PRO A 103 -11.45 2.25 -43.73
C PRO A 103 -12.71 1.38 -43.54
N ALA A 104 -13.33 1.43 -42.37
CA ALA A 104 -14.58 0.74 -42.13
C ALA A 104 -15.58 1.02 -43.25
N PRO A 105 -16.29 0.03 -43.80
CA PRO A 105 -17.22 0.21 -44.89
C PRO A 105 -18.25 1.27 -44.48
N LYS A 106 -18.42 2.29 -45.31
CA LYS A 106 -19.43 3.34 -45.11
C LYS A 106 -20.79 2.66 -45.09
N THR A 107 -21.47 2.70 -43.96
CA THR A 107 -22.85 2.20 -43.84
C THR A 107 -23.73 2.90 -44.86
N GLY A 108 -24.32 2.14 -45.78
CA GLY A 108 -25.24 2.65 -46.82
C GLY A 108 -24.89 2.31 -48.27
N ASN A 109 -23.65 1.89 -48.57
CA ASN A 109 -23.32 1.42 -49.92
C ASN A 109 -23.60 -0.08 -50.05
N LYS A 110 -24.65 -0.46 -50.73
CA LYS A 110 -24.89 -1.84 -51.17
C LYS A 110 -23.94 -2.17 -52.30
N ILE A 111 -23.00 -3.07 -52.07
CA ILE A 111 -22.22 -3.66 -53.15
C ILE A 111 -23.00 -4.86 -53.65
N PRO A 112 -23.51 -4.88 -54.89
CA PRO A 112 -24.19 -6.02 -55.42
C PRO A 112 -23.14 -7.14 -55.64
N VAL A 113 -23.18 -8.13 -54.77
CA VAL A 113 -22.37 -9.32 -54.94
C VAL A 113 -23.23 -10.38 -55.63
N LYS A 114 -22.83 -10.76 -56.85
CA LYS A 114 -23.43 -11.92 -57.52
C LYS A 114 -23.08 -13.17 -56.73
N PHE A 115 -24.08 -13.84 -56.26
CA PHE A 115 -23.88 -15.13 -55.60
C PHE A 115 -24.62 -16.19 -56.42
N PRO A 116 -23.97 -17.31 -56.79
CA PRO A 116 -22.59 -17.65 -56.53
C PRO A 116 -21.59 -16.81 -57.34
N ALA A 117 -20.39 -16.58 -56.78
CA ALA A 117 -19.31 -15.93 -57.47
C ALA A 117 -18.91 -16.75 -58.70
N ASP A 118 -18.76 -16.08 -59.85
CA ASP A 118 -18.31 -16.69 -61.12
C ASP A 118 -16.85 -17.18 -61.06
N ASP A 119 -16.29 -17.35 -59.88
CA ASP A 119 -14.95 -17.84 -59.69
C ASP A 119 -14.96 -19.39 -59.76
N GLN A 120 -14.80 -19.89 -60.97
CA GLN A 120 -14.53 -21.33 -61.22
C GLN A 120 -13.09 -21.69 -60.76
N ARG A 121 -12.68 -21.23 -59.61
CA ARG A 121 -11.61 -21.94 -58.94
C ARG A 121 -12.21 -23.27 -58.49
N SER A 122 -11.86 -24.31 -59.18
CA SER A 122 -12.09 -25.68 -58.69
C SER A 122 -11.70 -25.68 -57.25
N LEU A 123 -12.70 -25.83 -56.36
CA LEU A 123 -12.43 -26.16 -54.97
C LEU A 123 -11.33 -27.22 -55.03
N PRO A 124 -10.21 -27.07 -54.30
CA PRO A 124 -9.22 -28.14 -54.27
C PRO A 124 -10.02 -29.38 -53.98
N ASN A 125 -9.92 -30.34 -54.90
CA ASN A 125 -10.51 -31.65 -54.72
C ASN A 125 -9.94 -32.09 -53.38
N VAL A 126 -10.73 -31.99 -52.31
CA VAL A 126 -10.40 -32.63 -51.07
C VAL A 126 -10.55 -34.10 -51.44
N ASP A 127 -9.53 -34.62 -52.06
CA ASP A 127 -9.33 -36.06 -52.06
C ASP A 127 -9.54 -36.44 -50.63
N GLY A 128 -10.66 -37.08 -50.36
CA GLY A 128 -10.97 -37.62 -49.06
C GLY A 128 -9.85 -38.58 -48.73
N ALA A 129 -8.73 -38.02 -48.30
CA ALA A 129 -7.61 -38.76 -47.80
C ALA A 129 -8.24 -39.70 -46.78
N LYS A 130 -8.07 -40.97 -46.96
CA LYS A 130 -8.49 -42.04 -46.07
C LYS A 130 -7.73 -41.96 -44.75
N THR A 131 -7.64 -40.78 -44.19
CA THR A 131 -7.11 -40.54 -42.86
C THR A 131 -8.12 -41.06 -41.86
N ALA A 132 -7.68 -41.95 -41.01
CA ALA A 132 -8.51 -42.51 -39.95
C ALA A 132 -9.14 -41.39 -39.13
N LEU A 133 -10.36 -41.61 -38.63
CA LEU A 133 -10.97 -40.70 -37.66
C LEU A 133 -10.21 -40.78 -36.34
N GLU A 134 -9.75 -39.66 -35.87
CA GLU A 134 -9.00 -39.53 -34.61
C GLU A 134 -9.54 -38.36 -33.78
N VAL A 135 -9.40 -38.46 -32.46
CA VAL A 135 -9.56 -37.32 -31.56
C VAL A 135 -8.23 -36.58 -31.53
N VAL A 136 -8.22 -35.36 -32.06
CA VAL A 136 -7.00 -34.55 -32.23
C VAL A 136 -6.70 -33.73 -30.97
N ARG A 137 -7.75 -33.26 -30.29
CA ARG A 137 -7.63 -32.43 -29.11
C ARG A 137 -8.84 -32.61 -28.19
N PHE A 138 -8.57 -32.59 -26.90
CA PHE A 138 -9.62 -32.54 -25.87
C PHE A 138 -9.17 -31.63 -24.71
N THR A 139 -10.14 -31.06 -24.01
CA THR A 139 -9.91 -30.22 -22.83
C THR A 139 -11.20 -30.21 -22.01
N PRO A 140 -11.12 -30.16 -20.67
CA PRO A 140 -9.92 -30.13 -19.83
C PRO A 140 -9.33 -31.52 -19.60
N GLU A 141 -8.07 -31.58 -19.10
CA GLU A 141 -7.37 -32.80 -18.71
C GLU A 141 -6.63 -32.56 -17.38
N GLY A 142 -6.50 -33.61 -16.56
CA GLY A 142 -5.77 -33.53 -15.29
C GLY A 142 -6.52 -32.75 -14.19
N GLU A 143 -5.77 -32.09 -13.31
CA GLU A 143 -6.35 -31.24 -12.26
C GLU A 143 -6.64 -29.85 -12.79
N VAL A 144 -7.89 -29.40 -12.65
CA VAL A 144 -8.36 -28.13 -13.22
C VAL A 144 -8.99 -27.29 -12.12
N PRO A 145 -8.45 -26.12 -11.78
CA PRO A 145 -8.98 -25.30 -10.70
C PRO A 145 -10.41 -24.81 -10.95
N LEU A 146 -10.75 -24.62 -12.21
CA LEU A 146 -12.09 -24.33 -12.69
C LEU A 146 -12.24 -24.92 -14.08
N ALA A 147 -13.25 -25.78 -14.29
CA ALA A 147 -13.57 -26.32 -15.60
C ALA A 147 -14.79 -25.59 -16.15
N PRO A 148 -14.62 -24.57 -17.01
CA PRO A 148 -15.75 -23.84 -17.57
C PRO A 148 -16.47 -24.69 -18.62
N ASP A 149 -15.71 -25.36 -19.50
CA ASP A 149 -16.22 -26.08 -20.67
C ASP A 149 -15.47 -27.39 -20.85
N LEU A 150 -16.16 -28.34 -21.49
CA LEU A 150 -15.53 -29.57 -22.03
C LEU A 150 -15.59 -29.51 -23.56
N SER A 151 -14.49 -29.71 -24.23
CA SER A 151 -14.44 -29.75 -25.69
C SER A 151 -13.61 -30.89 -26.22
N VAL A 152 -14.05 -31.41 -27.36
CA VAL A 152 -13.39 -32.51 -28.11
C VAL A 152 -13.34 -32.13 -29.58
N THR A 153 -12.15 -32.17 -30.17
CA THR A 153 -11.95 -31.88 -31.59
C THR A 153 -11.52 -33.14 -32.34
N PHE A 154 -12.19 -33.44 -33.41
CA PHE A 154 -11.97 -34.57 -34.27
C PHE A 154 -11.17 -34.18 -35.51
N SER A 155 -10.46 -35.16 -36.10
CA SER A 155 -9.68 -34.98 -37.35
C SER A 155 -10.57 -34.74 -38.56
N GLN A 156 -11.81 -35.25 -38.53
CA GLN A 156 -12.78 -35.16 -39.61
C GLN A 156 -14.08 -34.49 -39.19
N PRO A 157 -14.88 -34.02 -40.16
CA PRO A 157 -16.23 -33.53 -39.88
C PRO A 157 -17.10 -34.64 -39.25
N MET A 158 -17.75 -34.37 -38.15
CA MET A 158 -18.60 -35.32 -37.43
C MET A 158 -20.09 -35.11 -37.74
N VAL A 159 -20.45 -33.87 -38.05
CA VAL A 159 -21.83 -33.47 -38.39
C VAL A 159 -21.85 -32.68 -39.68
N ALA A 160 -22.98 -32.75 -40.39
CA ALA A 160 -23.20 -31.90 -41.56
C ALA A 160 -23.41 -30.42 -41.09
N VAL A 161 -23.22 -29.48 -42.01
CA VAL A 161 -23.58 -28.09 -41.78
C VAL A 161 -25.09 -27.98 -41.72
N THR A 162 -25.64 -27.86 -40.51
CA THR A 162 -27.07 -27.81 -40.23
C THR A 162 -27.36 -26.86 -39.05
N SER A 163 -28.59 -26.79 -38.55
CA SER A 163 -28.89 -26.04 -37.33
C SER A 163 -28.15 -26.63 -36.11
N GLN A 164 -27.87 -25.78 -35.13
CA GLN A 164 -27.23 -26.23 -33.87
C GLN A 164 -28.05 -27.30 -33.14
N GLU A 165 -29.37 -27.16 -33.17
CA GLU A 165 -30.29 -28.10 -32.53
C GLU A 165 -30.28 -29.49 -33.21
N GLU A 166 -30.18 -29.54 -34.52
CA GLU A 166 -30.08 -30.79 -35.25
C GLU A 166 -28.73 -31.43 -35.07
N ALA A 167 -27.64 -30.66 -35.14
CA ALA A 167 -26.28 -31.13 -34.92
C ALA A 167 -26.11 -31.69 -33.49
N ALA A 168 -26.72 -31.06 -32.48
CA ALA A 168 -26.59 -31.47 -31.08
C ALA A 168 -27.21 -32.85 -30.78
N LYS A 169 -28.11 -33.35 -31.64
CA LYS A 169 -28.67 -34.71 -31.50
C LYS A 169 -27.59 -35.80 -31.63
N TYR A 170 -26.46 -35.51 -32.28
CA TYR A 170 -25.33 -36.41 -32.39
C TYR A 170 -24.19 -35.89 -31.49
N ALA A 171 -24.07 -36.45 -30.30
CA ALA A 171 -23.00 -36.18 -29.37
C ALA A 171 -22.31 -37.48 -28.95
N PRO A 172 -21.31 -37.96 -29.69
CA PRO A 172 -20.68 -39.26 -29.46
C PRO A 172 -19.63 -39.21 -28.35
N VAL A 173 -19.95 -38.52 -27.24
CA VAL A 173 -19.08 -38.37 -26.09
C VAL A 173 -19.85 -38.69 -24.82
N GLU A 174 -19.31 -39.56 -24.02
CA GLU A 174 -19.85 -39.97 -22.73
C GLU A 174 -19.10 -39.24 -21.62
N LEU A 175 -19.85 -38.62 -20.70
CA LEU A 175 -19.31 -37.93 -19.55
C LEU A 175 -19.80 -38.61 -18.27
N THR A 176 -18.87 -39.01 -17.40
CA THR A 176 -19.19 -39.68 -16.13
C THR A 176 -18.42 -39.00 -14.98
N PRO A 177 -19.08 -38.60 -13.89
CA PRO A 177 -20.54 -38.59 -13.68
C PRO A 177 -21.26 -37.62 -14.65
N ASN A 178 -22.54 -37.85 -14.87
CA ASN A 178 -23.36 -36.99 -15.72
C ASN A 178 -23.57 -35.63 -15.04
N VAL A 179 -23.55 -34.58 -15.85
CA VAL A 179 -23.73 -33.18 -15.41
C VAL A 179 -24.86 -32.56 -16.22
N GLU A 180 -25.67 -31.71 -15.59
CA GLU A 180 -26.70 -30.94 -16.29
C GLU A 180 -26.05 -29.93 -17.25
N GLY A 181 -26.48 -29.94 -18.50
CA GLY A 181 -25.91 -29.11 -19.55
C GLY A 181 -26.32 -29.60 -20.94
N ARG A 182 -25.73 -29.03 -21.96
CA ARG A 182 -26.03 -29.33 -23.35
C ARG A 182 -24.79 -29.44 -24.21
N TRP A 183 -24.84 -30.37 -25.13
CA TRP A 183 -23.81 -30.50 -26.17
C TRP A 183 -24.09 -29.52 -27.31
N ARG A 184 -23.08 -28.91 -27.86
CA ARG A 184 -23.15 -28.11 -29.08
C ARG A 184 -21.89 -28.28 -29.95
N TRP A 185 -22.05 -28.13 -31.24
CA TRP A 185 -20.94 -28.20 -32.18
C TRP A 185 -20.42 -26.81 -32.51
N LEU A 186 -19.11 -26.61 -32.40
CA LEU A 186 -18.39 -25.48 -32.99
C LEU A 186 -17.88 -25.89 -34.37
N GLY A 187 -18.60 -25.45 -35.41
CA GLY A 187 -18.37 -25.96 -36.76
C GLY A 187 -18.72 -27.45 -36.88
N THR A 188 -17.99 -28.22 -37.67
CA THR A 188 -18.30 -29.63 -37.94
C THR A 188 -17.37 -30.62 -37.20
N LYS A 189 -16.32 -30.13 -36.54
CA LYS A 189 -15.26 -30.97 -35.97
C LYS A 189 -15.11 -30.89 -34.47
N THR A 190 -15.56 -29.82 -33.81
CA THR A 190 -15.39 -29.61 -32.37
C THR A 190 -16.73 -29.69 -31.66
N LEU A 191 -16.85 -30.64 -30.76
CA LEU A 191 -17.99 -30.78 -29.86
C LEU A 191 -17.66 -30.12 -28.52
N MET A 192 -18.57 -29.32 -28.02
CA MET A 192 -18.46 -28.68 -26.70
C MET A 192 -19.64 -29.09 -25.82
N PHE A 193 -19.37 -29.15 -24.52
CA PHE A 193 -20.38 -29.34 -23.50
C PHE A 193 -20.45 -28.09 -22.65
N ASP A 194 -21.55 -27.39 -22.73
CA ASP A 194 -21.86 -26.20 -21.92
C ASP A 194 -22.67 -26.66 -20.71
N THR A 195 -22.13 -26.46 -19.50
CA THR A 195 -22.84 -26.76 -18.26
C THR A 195 -23.83 -25.65 -17.94
N ASP A 196 -24.99 -25.97 -17.36
CA ASP A 196 -26.00 -24.96 -16.99
C ASP A 196 -25.52 -24.01 -15.90
N LYS A 197 -24.62 -24.47 -14.99
CA LYS A 197 -24.02 -23.64 -13.94
C LYS A 197 -22.51 -23.69 -14.03
N ARG A 198 -21.92 -24.79 -13.70
CA ARG A 198 -20.49 -25.14 -13.81
C ARG A 198 -20.33 -26.63 -13.50
N PHE A 199 -19.17 -27.18 -13.81
CA PHE A 199 -18.86 -28.53 -13.33
C PHE A 199 -18.85 -28.55 -11.79
N PRO A 200 -19.48 -29.54 -11.16
CA PRO A 200 -19.37 -29.76 -9.72
C PRO A 200 -17.92 -29.82 -9.26
N MET A 201 -17.62 -29.17 -8.14
CA MET A 201 -16.31 -29.27 -7.51
C MET A 201 -16.15 -30.65 -6.84
N ALA A 202 -14.92 -30.91 -6.36
CA ALA A 202 -14.59 -32.13 -5.63
C ALA A 202 -14.93 -33.41 -6.42
N THR A 203 -14.83 -33.41 -7.75
CA THR A 203 -15.27 -34.50 -8.61
C THR A 203 -14.21 -34.87 -9.64
N ARG A 204 -14.01 -36.18 -9.81
CA ARG A 204 -13.25 -36.73 -10.93
C ARG A 204 -14.20 -37.09 -12.03
N PHE A 205 -14.00 -36.52 -13.20
CA PHE A 205 -14.78 -36.81 -14.42
C PHE A 205 -13.99 -37.71 -15.33
N THR A 206 -14.67 -38.65 -15.92
CA THR A 206 -14.16 -39.49 -17.00
C THR A 206 -14.92 -39.17 -18.27
N VAL A 207 -14.21 -38.84 -19.32
CA VAL A 207 -14.77 -38.56 -20.64
C VAL A 207 -14.33 -39.67 -21.58
N ARG A 208 -15.25 -40.20 -22.35
CA ARG A 208 -15.00 -41.31 -23.29
C ARG A 208 -15.63 -41.02 -24.65
N VAL A 209 -14.87 -41.20 -25.68
CA VAL A 209 -15.34 -41.30 -27.07
C VAL A 209 -15.27 -42.76 -27.49
N PRO A 210 -16.40 -43.46 -27.69
CA PRO A 210 -16.41 -44.90 -27.98
C PRO A 210 -15.78 -45.23 -29.31
N ALA A 211 -15.12 -46.40 -29.41
CA ALA A 211 -14.76 -47.01 -30.65
C ALA A 211 -16.02 -47.24 -31.54
N GLY A 212 -15.86 -47.16 -32.85
CA GLY A 212 -16.98 -47.23 -33.76
C GLY A 212 -17.75 -45.92 -33.94
N THR A 213 -17.42 -44.81 -33.21
CA THR A 213 -17.92 -43.47 -33.48
C THR A 213 -17.71 -43.14 -34.95
N LYS A 214 -18.76 -42.66 -35.63
CA LYS A 214 -18.74 -42.42 -37.08
C LYS A 214 -18.62 -40.92 -37.39
N SER A 215 -17.75 -40.59 -38.34
CA SER A 215 -17.73 -39.25 -38.95
C SER A 215 -18.84 -39.10 -39.98
N SER A 216 -19.17 -37.85 -40.34
CA SER A 216 -20.11 -37.57 -41.45
C SER A 216 -19.61 -38.08 -42.80
N THR A 217 -18.31 -38.37 -42.93
CA THR A 217 -17.67 -38.94 -44.11
C THR A 217 -17.63 -40.47 -44.08
N GLY A 218 -18.23 -41.13 -43.05
CA GLY A 218 -18.32 -42.59 -42.93
C GLY A 218 -17.10 -43.28 -42.31
N GLN A 219 -16.06 -42.55 -41.92
CA GLN A 219 -14.91 -43.13 -41.20
C GLN A 219 -15.28 -43.40 -39.74
N THR A 220 -14.66 -44.41 -39.15
CA THR A 220 -14.93 -44.84 -37.77
C THR A 220 -13.68 -44.69 -36.90
N LEU A 221 -13.91 -44.31 -35.63
CA LEU A 221 -12.88 -44.28 -34.59
C LEU A 221 -12.47 -45.73 -34.27
N ALA A 222 -11.18 -46.04 -34.42
CA ALA A 222 -10.70 -47.42 -34.32
C ALA A 222 -10.68 -47.94 -32.86
N LYS A 223 -10.46 -47.06 -31.88
CA LYS A 223 -10.33 -47.41 -30.46
C LYS A 223 -11.03 -46.36 -29.60
N ASP A 224 -11.42 -46.76 -28.39
CA ASP A 224 -11.89 -45.84 -27.38
C ASP A 224 -10.81 -44.79 -27.09
N VAL A 225 -11.23 -43.53 -26.97
CA VAL A 225 -10.39 -42.46 -26.45
C VAL A 225 -11.00 -42.03 -25.12
N THR A 226 -10.24 -42.24 -24.04
CA THR A 226 -10.69 -41.94 -22.68
C THR A 226 -9.66 -41.06 -21.97
N TRP A 227 -10.14 -40.02 -21.31
CA TRP A 227 -9.31 -39.19 -20.44
C TRP A 227 -10.08 -38.80 -19.20
N THR A 228 -9.37 -38.21 -18.23
CA THR A 228 -9.98 -37.78 -16.98
C THR A 228 -9.55 -36.35 -16.67
N PHE A 229 -10.46 -35.60 -16.04
CA PHE A 229 -10.13 -34.35 -15.36
C PHE A 229 -10.77 -34.34 -13.97
N THR A 230 -10.20 -33.54 -13.07
CA THR A 230 -10.61 -33.51 -11.68
C THR A 230 -10.76 -32.06 -11.23
N THR A 231 -11.91 -31.73 -10.67
CA THR A 231 -12.13 -30.45 -10.00
C THR A 231 -11.65 -30.54 -8.55
N PRO A 232 -11.14 -29.44 -7.97
CA PRO A 232 -10.48 -29.48 -6.66
C PRO A 232 -11.37 -29.95 -5.51
N ALA A 233 -10.76 -30.62 -4.57
CA ALA A 233 -11.34 -30.94 -3.27
C ALA A 233 -11.53 -29.67 -2.42
N PRO A 234 -12.40 -29.69 -1.37
CA PRO A 234 -12.70 -28.51 -0.56
C PRO A 234 -11.45 -27.93 0.09
N LYS A 235 -11.34 -26.59 -0.03
CA LYS A 235 -10.27 -25.81 0.59
C LYS A 235 -10.85 -24.59 1.33
N VAL A 236 -10.29 -24.28 2.49
CA VAL A 236 -10.64 -23.06 3.22
C VAL A 236 -9.96 -21.87 2.57
N GLU A 237 -10.75 -20.85 2.22
CA GLU A 237 -10.28 -19.56 1.69
C GLU A 237 -10.17 -18.48 2.75
N GLN A 238 -11.02 -18.54 3.77
CA GLN A 238 -11.05 -17.53 4.82
C GLN A 238 -11.31 -18.16 6.18
N PHE A 239 -10.59 -17.68 7.17
CA PHE A 239 -10.78 -17.98 8.58
C PHE A 239 -10.89 -16.68 9.39
N ILE A 240 -11.81 -16.62 10.33
CA ILE A 240 -11.95 -15.55 11.33
C ILE A 240 -12.08 -16.22 12.70
N PRO A 241 -11.39 -15.70 13.72
CA PRO A 241 -10.48 -14.56 13.78
C PRO A 241 -9.08 -14.92 13.29
N GLN A 242 -8.40 -13.97 12.61
CA GLN A 242 -7.03 -14.16 12.15
C GLN A 242 -6.05 -13.47 13.09
N SER A 243 -5.09 -14.21 13.63
CA SER A 243 -3.88 -13.72 14.32
C SER A 243 -4.09 -12.61 15.38
N GLN A 244 -5.32 -12.39 15.82
CA GLN A 244 -5.68 -11.36 16.78
C GLN A 244 -5.88 -11.97 18.18
N THR A 245 -5.67 -11.16 19.20
CA THR A 245 -6.11 -11.50 20.54
C THR A 245 -7.62 -11.30 20.65
N THR A 246 -8.35 -12.34 21.01
CA THR A 246 -9.80 -12.37 21.02
C THR A 246 -10.40 -12.67 22.38
N ARG A 247 -11.72 -12.54 22.48
CA ARG A 247 -12.50 -12.93 23.65
C ARG A 247 -12.53 -14.45 23.80
N ARG A 248 -12.72 -14.94 25.04
CA ARG A 248 -12.80 -16.36 25.36
C ARG A 248 -14.09 -17.04 24.84
N ASN A 249 -15.03 -16.25 24.40
CA ASN A 249 -16.27 -16.67 23.72
C ASN A 249 -16.25 -16.38 22.22
N ALA A 250 -15.08 -16.21 21.61
CA ALA A 250 -14.98 -15.87 20.21
C ALA A 250 -15.69 -16.87 19.30
N MET A 251 -16.44 -16.34 18.34
CA MET A 251 -17.01 -17.12 17.27
C MET A 251 -15.96 -17.33 16.18
N MET A 252 -15.93 -18.52 15.61
CA MET A 252 -15.04 -18.90 14.52
C MET A 252 -15.83 -19.05 13.23
N PHE A 253 -15.27 -18.57 12.14
CA PHE A 253 -15.89 -18.60 10.81
C PHE A 253 -14.91 -19.18 9.79
N LEU A 254 -15.41 -20.08 8.96
CA LEU A 254 -14.69 -20.67 7.85
C LEU A 254 -15.50 -20.51 6.56
N ARG A 255 -14.86 -19.97 5.52
CA ARG A 255 -15.40 -19.96 4.16
C ARG A 255 -14.55 -20.88 3.28
N PHE A 256 -15.26 -21.68 2.48
CA PHE A 256 -14.68 -22.63 1.53
C PHE A 256 -14.84 -22.11 0.10
N ASP A 257 -14.00 -22.64 -0.79
CA ASP A 257 -14.02 -22.39 -2.24
C ASP A 257 -15.23 -22.97 -2.97
N GLN A 258 -15.99 -23.84 -2.29
CA GLN A 258 -17.10 -24.57 -2.85
C GLN A 258 -18.20 -24.82 -1.81
N ALA A 259 -19.34 -25.36 -2.25
CA ALA A 259 -20.45 -25.67 -1.35
C ALA A 259 -20.08 -26.81 -0.38
N ILE A 260 -20.52 -26.64 0.87
CA ILE A 260 -20.32 -27.58 1.97
C ILE A 260 -21.64 -27.86 2.70
N ASN A 261 -21.67 -28.98 3.42
CA ASN A 261 -22.69 -29.26 4.42
C ASN A 261 -22.11 -28.94 5.81
N PRO A 262 -22.57 -27.86 6.49
CA PRO A 262 -22.03 -27.46 7.79
C PRO A 262 -22.06 -28.56 8.85
N ASP A 263 -23.12 -29.39 8.91
CA ASP A 263 -23.28 -30.48 9.88
C ASP A 263 -22.30 -31.65 9.64
N ALA A 264 -21.90 -31.83 8.39
CA ALA A 264 -20.87 -32.82 8.05
C ALA A 264 -19.47 -32.27 8.33
N VAL A 265 -19.22 -31.01 7.91
CA VAL A 265 -17.91 -30.38 8.02
C VAL A 265 -17.52 -30.11 9.47
N ILE A 266 -18.45 -29.72 10.36
CA ILE A 266 -18.11 -29.46 11.77
C ILE A 266 -17.51 -30.67 12.47
N LYS A 267 -17.88 -31.87 12.05
CA LYS A 267 -17.36 -33.14 12.62
C LYS A 267 -15.89 -33.39 12.28
N THR A 268 -15.39 -32.72 11.26
CA THR A 268 -13.99 -32.79 10.81
C THR A 268 -13.15 -31.60 11.29
N ILE A 269 -13.74 -30.68 12.06
CA ILE A 269 -13.02 -29.57 12.66
C ILE A 269 -12.53 -29.95 14.05
N ASN A 270 -11.26 -29.69 14.30
CA ASN A 270 -10.63 -29.89 15.59
C ASN A 270 -10.14 -28.54 16.14
N VAL A 271 -10.64 -28.14 17.30
CA VAL A 271 -10.21 -26.93 18.00
C VAL A 271 -9.43 -27.32 19.24
N THR A 272 -8.23 -26.78 19.36
CA THR A 272 -7.35 -27.05 20.51
C THR A 272 -6.86 -25.75 21.14
N GLY A 273 -6.78 -25.75 22.47
CA GLY A 273 -6.18 -24.70 23.29
C GLY A 273 -5.46 -25.37 24.46
N GLY A 274 -4.33 -26.06 24.17
CA GLY A 274 -3.67 -26.98 25.12
C GLY A 274 -4.37 -28.34 25.25
N ARG A 275 -5.67 -28.41 25.01
CA ARG A 275 -6.49 -29.62 24.93
C ARG A 275 -7.54 -29.48 23.83
N LYS A 276 -8.12 -30.59 23.42
CA LYS A 276 -9.27 -30.59 22.49
C LYS A 276 -10.48 -29.93 23.15
N LEU A 277 -11.13 -29.05 22.45
CA LEU A 277 -12.31 -28.29 22.91
C LEU A 277 -13.56 -28.79 22.16
N PRO A 278 -14.68 -29.02 22.88
CA PRO A 278 -15.95 -29.30 22.22
C PRO A 278 -16.44 -28.05 21.47
N ILE A 279 -17.05 -28.29 20.32
CA ILE A 279 -17.56 -27.23 19.44
C ILE A 279 -18.98 -27.52 18.98
N ARG A 280 -19.72 -26.47 18.64
CA ARG A 280 -21.03 -26.54 17.96
C ARG A 280 -21.16 -25.47 16.89
N LEU A 281 -22.06 -25.67 15.93
CA LEU A 281 -22.44 -24.62 15.01
C LEU A 281 -23.05 -23.43 15.78
N ALA A 282 -22.77 -22.23 15.30
CA ALA A 282 -23.38 -21.03 15.82
C ALA A 282 -24.84 -20.93 15.32
N THR A 283 -25.71 -20.40 16.16
CA THR A 283 -27.09 -20.08 15.77
C THR A 283 -27.13 -18.81 14.92
N GLN A 284 -28.22 -18.63 14.14
CA GLN A 284 -28.37 -17.41 13.34
C GLN A 284 -28.38 -16.15 14.21
N ALA A 285 -29.01 -16.18 15.38
CA ALA A 285 -29.01 -15.07 16.32
C ALA A 285 -27.60 -14.70 16.82
N GLU A 286 -26.75 -15.69 17.06
CA GLU A 286 -25.36 -15.47 17.43
C GLU A 286 -24.56 -14.84 16.28
N ILE A 287 -24.77 -15.34 15.05
CA ILE A 287 -24.12 -14.79 13.84
C ILE A 287 -24.52 -13.32 13.64
N ASP A 288 -25.80 -13.01 13.77
CA ASP A 288 -26.31 -11.64 13.59
C ASP A 288 -25.83 -10.67 14.68
N SER A 289 -25.56 -11.20 15.89
CA SER A 289 -25.05 -10.41 17.03
C SER A 289 -23.56 -10.07 16.94
N ASP A 290 -22.79 -10.77 16.12
CA ASP A 290 -21.35 -10.51 15.92
C ASP A 290 -21.13 -9.73 14.62
N PRO A 291 -20.74 -8.44 14.68
CA PRO A 291 -20.62 -7.61 13.48
C PRO A 291 -19.65 -8.17 12.44
N SER A 292 -18.54 -8.77 12.87
CA SER A 292 -17.52 -9.31 11.98
C SER A 292 -18.02 -10.56 11.26
N ILE A 293 -18.65 -11.47 11.99
CA ILE A 293 -19.16 -12.71 11.44
C ILE A 293 -20.41 -12.45 10.59
N SER A 294 -21.32 -11.55 11.04
CA SER A 294 -22.47 -11.12 10.26
C SER A 294 -22.07 -10.49 8.92
N TYR A 295 -21.04 -9.65 8.93
CA TYR A 295 -20.49 -9.09 7.70
C TYR A 295 -19.91 -10.18 6.78
N ALA A 296 -19.05 -11.05 7.33
CA ALA A 296 -18.41 -12.12 6.57
C ALA A 296 -19.44 -13.08 5.95
N SER A 297 -20.49 -13.44 6.70
CA SER A 297 -21.56 -14.32 6.21
C SER A 297 -22.35 -13.70 5.05
N LYS A 298 -22.68 -12.41 5.13
CA LYS A 298 -23.37 -11.66 4.07
C LYS A 298 -22.54 -11.48 2.79
N GLN A 299 -21.23 -11.41 2.92
CA GLN A 299 -20.31 -11.33 1.77
C GLN A 299 -20.00 -12.70 1.17
N SER A 300 -20.37 -13.77 1.83
CA SER A 300 -20.09 -15.14 1.38
C SER A 300 -21.29 -15.73 0.65
N GLN A 301 -21.01 -16.53 -0.38
CA GLN A 301 -22.08 -17.25 -1.07
C GLN A 301 -22.73 -18.26 -0.11
N PRO A 302 -24.09 -18.35 -0.12
CA PRO A 302 -24.79 -19.32 0.70
C PRO A 302 -24.28 -20.76 0.47
N GLY A 303 -24.19 -21.53 1.53
CA GLY A 303 -23.73 -22.91 1.48
C GLY A 303 -22.20 -23.10 1.36
N ARG A 304 -21.40 -22.03 1.34
CA ARG A 304 -19.93 -22.14 1.28
C ARG A 304 -19.21 -21.80 2.58
N TRP A 305 -19.92 -21.58 3.64
CA TRP A 305 -19.35 -21.19 4.93
C TRP A 305 -20.07 -21.83 6.10
N LEU A 306 -19.38 -21.84 7.23
CA LEU A 306 -19.98 -22.15 8.53
C LEU A 306 -19.39 -21.27 9.61
N ALA A 307 -20.19 -20.99 10.64
CA ALA A 307 -19.78 -20.35 11.87
C ALA A 307 -20.01 -21.30 13.04
N PHE A 308 -19.07 -21.31 13.98
CA PHE A 308 -19.11 -22.23 15.10
C PHE A 308 -18.45 -21.63 16.35
N ARG A 309 -18.74 -22.22 17.49
CA ARG A 309 -18.18 -21.83 18.79
C ARG A 309 -17.63 -23.02 19.55
N ALA A 310 -16.62 -22.79 20.39
CA ALA A 310 -16.30 -23.70 21.48
C ALA A 310 -17.42 -23.64 22.54
N VAL A 311 -17.59 -24.74 23.26
CA VAL A 311 -18.57 -24.84 24.35
C VAL A 311 -17.91 -25.37 25.62
N GLU A 312 -18.41 -24.91 26.75
CA GLU A 312 -18.03 -25.40 28.08
C GLU A 312 -18.71 -26.75 28.40
N ALA A 313 -18.25 -27.45 29.42
CA ALA A 313 -18.87 -28.70 29.85
C ALA A 313 -20.35 -28.54 30.26
N ASN A 314 -20.74 -27.35 30.72
CA ASN A 314 -22.11 -27.00 31.09
C ASN A 314 -22.95 -26.52 29.90
N GLY A 315 -22.37 -26.48 28.68
CA GLY A 315 -23.01 -25.96 27.47
C GLY A 315 -22.87 -24.45 27.26
N GLY A 316 -22.25 -23.72 28.20
CA GLY A 316 -21.97 -22.29 28.08
C GLY A 316 -20.92 -21.98 27.02
N THR A 317 -20.81 -20.71 26.64
CA THR A 317 -19.84 -20.25 25.64
C THR A 317 -18.91 -19.14 26.16
N GLU A 318 -19.22 -18.50 27.28
CA GLU A 318 -18.54 -17.30 27.77
C GLU A 318 -17.06 -17.50 28.06
N ASN A 319 -16.68 -18.67 28.58
CA ASN A 319 -15.31 -19.00 28.89
C ASN A 319 -14.85 -20.32 28.22
N ALA A 320 -15.47 -20.67 27.10
CA ALA A 320 -15.22 -21.93 26.41
C ALA A 320 -13.78 -22.07 25.89
N LEU A 321 -13.16 -20.98 25.50
CA LEU A 321 -11.76 -20.93 25.13
C LEU A 321 -10.90 -20.65 26.40
N PRO A 322 -9.78 -21.35 26.58
CA PRO A 322 -8.87 -21.04 27.69
C PRO A 322 -8.29 -19.63 27.53
N GLY A 323 -8.07 -18.95 28.65
CA GLY A 323 -7.45 -17.61 28.64
C GLY A 323 -5.94 -17.66 28.46
N ALA A 324 -5.34 -16.57 27.96
CA ALA A 324 -3.90 -16.43 27.71
C ALA A 324 -3.32 -17.60 26.88
N SER A 325 -4.05 -18.09 25.92
CA SER A 325 -3.71 -19.32 25.20
C SER A 325 -3.76 -19.14 23.70
N GLY A 326 -2.83 -19.79 23.00
CA GLY A 326 -2.94 -20.00 21.57
C GLY A 326 -4.03 -21.02 21.26
N ILE A 327 -4.95 -20.68 20.39
CA ILE A 327 -6.01 -21.56 19.89
C ILE A 327 -5.66 -21.98 18.48
N SER A 328 -5.69 -23.28 18.23
CA SER A 328 -5.53 -23.85 16.89
C SER A 328 -6.83 -24.45 16.42
N VAL A 329 -7.22 -24.10 15.20
CA VAL A 329 -8.38 -24.64 14.50
C VAL A 329 -7.89 -25.40 13.30
N THR A 330 -8.11 -26.70 13.28
CA THR A 330 -7.69 -27.58 12.18
C THR A 330 -8.91 -28.16 11.48
N VAL A 331 -9.00 -27.91 10.18
CA VAL A 331 -9.91 -28.61 9.29
C VAL A 331 -9.15 -29.86 8.83
N GLU A 332 -9.63 -31.00 9.28
CA GLU A 332 -8.92 -32.27 9.09
C GLU A 332 -8.99 -32.77 7.64
N LYS A 333 -8.03 -33.65 7.31
CA LYS A 333 -8.10 -34.47 6.11
C LYS A 333 -9.43 -35.24 6.08
N GLY A 334 -10.04 -35.36 4.91
CA GLY A 334 -11.30 -36.07 4.76
C GLY A 334 -12.54 -35.17 4.93
N THR A 335 -12.38 -33.86 5.07
CA THR A 335 -13.50 -32.92 5.09
C THR A 335 -14.26 -32.97 3.78
N PRO A 336 -15.60 -33.24 3.81
CA PRO A 336 -16.40 -33.47 2.62
C PRO A 336 -16.83 -32.18 1.94
N SER A 337 -17.03 -32.28 0.62
CA SER A 337 -17.76 -31.31 -0.21
C SER A 337 -19.26 -31.63 -0.20
N ALA A 338 -20.10 -30.64 -0.49
CA ALA A 338 -21.51 -30.86 -0.86
C ALA A 338 -21.71 -31.06 -2.37
N GLU A 339 -20.68 -30.86 -3.17
CA GLU A 339 -20.77 -30.90 -4.64
C GLU A 339 -20.26 -32.20 -5.24
N GLY A 340 -19.30 -32.87 -4.62
CA GLY A 340 -18.71 -34.09 -5.14
C GLY A 340 -18.07 -34.97 -4.07
N PRO A 341 -17.62 -36.16 -4.46
CA PRO A 341 -17.16 -37.19 -3.52
C PRO A 341 -15.72 -36.98 -2.99
N LEU A 342 -14.96 -36.06 -3.59
CA LEU A 342 -13.58 -35.82 -3.14
C LEU A 342 -13.59 -35.03 -1.83
N THR A 343 -12.64 -35.35 -0.97
CA THR A 343 -12.49 -34.73 0.35
C THR A 343 -11.15 -34.02 0.45
N THR A 344 -11.03 -33.08 1.37
CA THR A 344 -9.78 -32.36 1.66
C THR A 344 -8.61 -33.36 1.80
N PRO A 345 -7.53 -33.24 1.00
CA PRO A 345 -6.46 -34.24 0.98
C PRO A 345 -5.48 -34.11 2.16
N GLN A 346 -5.34 -32.90 2.70
CA GLN A 346 -4.45 -32.59 3.82
C GLN A 346 -5.13 -31.65 4.81
N PRO A 347 -4.76 -31.69 6.09
CA PRO A 347 -5.33 -30.79 7.09
C PRO A 347 -4.92 -29.34 6.82
N GLN A 348 -5.78 -28.40 7.16
CA GLN A 348 -5.55 -26.95 7.09
C GLN A 348 -5.71 -26.38 8.50
N SER A 349 -4.66 -25.74 9.02
CA SER A 349 -4.65 -25.21 10.37
C SER A 349 -4.58 -23.70 10.39
N PHE A 350 -5.34 -23.09 11.30
CA PHE A 350 -5.45 -21.67 11.55
C PHE A 350 -5.27 -21.41 13.05
N GLY A 351 -4.84 -20.21 13.41
CA GLY A 351 -4.60 -19.91 14.80
C GLY A 351 -4.92 -18.48 15.19
N PHE A 352 -5.25 -18.30 16.44
CA PHE A 352 -5.42 -17.00 17.10
C PHE A 352 -5.11 -17.13 18.59
N ASN A 353 -5.05 -16.01 19.30
CA ASN A 353 -4.79 -16.01 20.74
C ASN A 353 -6.01 -15.52 21.51
N THR A 354 -6.18 -15.99 22.73
CA THR A 354 -7.15 -15.44 23.67
C THR A 354 -6.47 -14.51 24.67
N TYR A 355 -7.20 -13.48 25.11
CA TYR A 355 -6.69 -12.56 26.11
C TYR A 355 -6.42 -13.26 27.45
N GLY A 356 -5.41 -12.76 28.17
CA GLY A 356 -5.13 -13.11 29.54
C GLY A 356 -5.60 -12.04 30.54
N PRO A 357 -5.39 -12.24 31.83
CA PRO A 357 -5.60 -11.18 32.83
C PRO A 357 -4.85 -9.92 32.46
N PHE A 358 -5.52 -8.75 32.56
CA PHE A 358 -4.91 -7.49 32.17
C PHE A 358 -3.73 -7.16 33.08
N LYS A 359 -2.57 -6.88 32.49
CA LYS A 359 -1.32 -6.64 33.22
C LYS A 359 -0.47 -5.58 32.52
N PHE A 360 0.21 -4.78 33.33
CA PHE A 360 1.33 -3.98 32.90
C PHE A 360 2.53 -4.88 32.60
N VAL A 361 3.19 -4.64 31.47
CA VAL A 361 4.36 -5.40 31.03
C VAL A 361 5.63 -4.61 31.33
N ARG A 362 5.76 -3.41 30.78
CA ARG A 362 6.96 -2.57 30.97
C ARG A 362 6.73 -1.11 30.57
N GLY A 363 7.64 -0.25 31.04
CA GLY A 363 7.79 1.12 30.54
C GLY A 363 9.14 1.27 29.84
N TYR A 364 9.17 1.90 28.69
CA TYR A 364 10.39 2.06 27.90
C TYR A 364 10.38 3.33 27.03
N CYS A 365 11.53 3.68 26.49
CA CYS A 365 11.71 4.74 25.49
C CYS A 365 12.47 4.19 24.28
N GLY A 366 12.13 4.69 23.10
CA GLY A 366 12.76 4.23 21.86
C GLY A 366 12.61 2.73 21.64
N TRP A 367 13.61 2.10 20.97
CA TRP A 367 13.57 0.69 20.57
C TRP A 367 14.44 -0.22 21.45
N GLN A 368 15.25 0.35 22.36
CA GLN A 368 16.20 -0.42 23.17
C GLN A 368 15.78 -0.46 24.63
N GLU A 369 15.74 -1.66 25.19
CA GLU A 369 15.56 -1.87 26.62
C GLU A 369 16.83 -1.45 27.40
N ASN A 370 16.64 -0.96 28.62
CA ASN A 370 17.73 -0.60 29.56
C ASN A 370 18.67 0.55 29.13
N LYS A 371 18.28 1.35 28.14
CA LYS A 371 19.00 2.57 27.79
C LYS A 371 18.49 3.75 28.61
N ASN A 372 19.37 4.68 29.00
CA ASN A 372 18.91 5.98 29.46
C ASN A 372 18.17 6.70 28.32
N CYS A 373 16.95 7.11 28.57
CA CYS A 373 16.12 7.82 27.59
C CYS A 373 16.71 9.19 27.29
N SER A 374 16.57 9.67 26.06
CA SER A 374 16.83 11.08 25.76
C SER A 374 15.69 11.95 26.29
N PRO A 375 15.96 13.21 26.72
CA PRO A 375 14.92 14.16 27.10
C PRO A 375 13.85 14.38 26.01
N PHE A 376 14.19 14.15 24.75
CA PHE A 376 13.32 14.38 23.59
C PHE A 376 12.57 13.13 23.13
N GLU A 377 12.93 11.94 23.64
CA GLU A 377 12.25 10.71 23.28
C GLU A 377 10.90 10.57 23.97
N GLY A 378 9.88 10.10 23.24
CA GLY A 378 8.61 9.68 23.82
C GLY A 378 8.78 8.44 24.68
N TRP A 379 7.97 8.30 25.72
CA TRP A 379 7.89 7.08 26.52
C TRP A 379 6.67 6.27 26.14
N ASN A 380 6.76 4.97 26.32
CA ASN A 380 5.65 4.05 26.11
C ASN A 380 5.52 3.12 27.33
N LEU A 381 4.29 2.94 27.77
CA LEU A 381 3.91 1.94 28.75
C LEU A 381 3.20 0.80 28.01
N GLU A 382 3.70 -0.39 28.10
CA GLU A 382 3.18 -1.56 27.39
C GLU A 382 2.37 -2.45 28.33
N PHE A 383 1.22 -2.91 27.84
CA PHE A 383 0.33 -3.85 28.51
C PHE A 383 0.16 -5.11 27.65
N ASN A 384 -0.32 -6.18 28.25
CA ASN A 384 -0.53 -7.44 27.51
C ASN A 384 -1.80 -7.45 26.65
N ASN A 385 -2.76 -6.54 26.89
CA ASN A 385 -4.00 -6.40 26.13
C ASN A 385 -4.16 -4.96 25.64
N ASN A 386 -4.95 -4.77 24.58
CA ASN A 386 -5.29 -3.42 24.09
C ASN A 386 -6.09 -2.64 25.14
N ILE A 387 -5.81 -1.36 25.23
CA ILE A 387 -6.47 -0.45 26.16
C ILE A 387 -7.83 -0.02 25.58
N ASP A 388 -8.83 0.08 26.42
CA ASP A 388 -10.12 0.70 26.06
C ASP A 388 -9.95 2.22 25.98
N SER A 389 -9.71 2.73 24.78
CA SER A 389 -9.51 4.16 24.54
C SER A 389 -10.73 5.04 24.88
N SER A 390 -11.93 4.45 24.91
CA SER A 390 -13.18 5.16 25.25
C SER A 390 -13.30 5.47 26.72
N LYS A 391 -12.63 4.70 27.59
CA LYS A 391 -12.63 4.86 29.04
C LYS A 391 -11.33 5.44 29.58
N PHE A 392 -10.33 5.62 28.70
CA PHE A 392 -9.05 6.19 29.09
C PHE A 392 -9.17 7.70 29.33
N THR A 393 -8.62 8.15 30.46
CA THR A 393 -8.38 9.58 30.74
C THR A 393 -6.92 9.79 31.11
N LYS A 394 -6.37 10.96 30.78
CA LYS A 394 -4.96 11.28 31.05
C LYS A 394 -4.63 11.31 32.57
N GLU A 395 -5.63 11.58 33.41
CA GLU A 395 -5.53 11.61 34.86
C GLU A 395 -5.24 10.24 35.48
N MET A 396 -5.51 9.16 34.74
CA MET A 396 -5.13 7.80 35.13
C MET A 396 -3.61 7.58 35.14
N VAL A 397 -2.83 8.51 34.59
CA VAL A 397 -1.37 8.41 34.52
C VAL A 397 -0.74 9.61 35.26
N LYS A 398 -0.10 9.34 36.38
CA LYS A 398 0.63 10.34 37.18
C LYS A 398 2.12 10.20 36.94
N ILE A 399 2.81 11.32 36.72
CA ILE A 399 4.26 11.36 36.44
C ILE A 399 4.95 12.29 37.43
N GLU A 400 5.98 11.80 38.09
CA GLU A 400 6.77 12.52 39.08
C GLU A 400 8.28 12.38 38.77
N PRO A 401 9.01 13.49 38.65
CA PRO A 401 8.56 14.88 38.66
C PRO A 401 7.69 15.25 37.45
N ALA A 402 7.02 16.41 37.49
CA ALA A 402 6.16 16.83 36.41
C ALA A 402 6.93 17.03 35.09
N VAL A 403 6.25 16.78 33.96
CA VAL A 403 6.77 16.90 32.59
C VAL A 403 6.08 18.09 31.93
N GLU A 404 6.84 19.03 31.38
CA GLU A 404 6.33 20.18 30.68
C GLU A 404 5.80 19.80 29.29
N GLY A 405 4.68 20.41 28.85
CA GLY A 405 4.06 20.10 27.57
C GLY A 405 3.55 18.65 27.49
N LEU A 406 3.14 18.07 28.61
CA LEU A 406 2.73 16.69 28.75
C LEU A 406 1.52 16.36 27.87
N ASN A 407 1.68 15.37 26.99
CA ASN A 407 0.62 14.76 26.20
C ASN A 407 0.62 13.24 26.42
N ILE A 408 -0.52 12.68 26.80
CA ILE A 408 -0.70 11.26 27.11
C ILE A 408 -1.89 10.74 26.33
N TYR A 409 -1.70 9.66 25.58
CA TYR A 409 -2.77 9.01 24.81
C TYR A 409 -2.57 7.50 24.71
N PRO A 410 -3.66 6.72 24.68
CA PRO A 410 -3.60 5.29 24.46
C PRO A 410 -3.35 4.98 22.99
N SER A 411 -2.60 3.92 22.71
CA SER A 411 -2.30 3.42 21.37
C SER A 411 -2.17 1.91 21.38
N GLY A 412 -3.20 1.21 20.92
CA GLY A 412 -3.24 -0.25 20.93
C GLY A 412 -3.11 -0.81 22.35
N ASN A 413 -2.08 -1.62 22.60
CA ASN A 413 -1.76 -2.18 23.92
C ASN A 413 -0.83 -1.28 24.76
N GLY A 414 -0.66 -0.02 24.40
CA GLY A 414 0.24 0.89 25.09
C GLY A 414 -0.34 2.24 25.41
N ILE A 415 0.34 2.97 26.29
CA ILE A 415 0.12 4.39 26.55
C ILE A 415 1.38 5.13 26.12
N SER A 416 1.23 6.06 25.18
CA SER A 416 2.30 6.94 24.74
C SER A 416 2.31 8.22 25.57
N ILE A 417 3.50 8.63 25.99
CA ILE A 417 3.75 9.80 26.83
C ILE A 417 4.77 10.69 26.13
N GLN A 418 4.36 11.90 25.79
CA GLN A 418 5.20 12.92 25.16
C GLN A 418 5.31 14.15 26.05
N GLY A 419 6.31 14.97 25.82
CA GLY A 419 6.56 16.20 26.56
C GLY A 419 8.07 16.43 26.76
N TYR A 420 8.44 17.55 27.38
CA TYR A 420 9.84 17.92 27.61
C TYR A 420 10.30 17.40 28.98
N LYS A 421 11.27 16.47 28.96
CA LYS A 421 11.83 15.86 30.17
C LYS A 421 13.16 16.53 30.50
N LYS A 422 13.41 16.71 31.80
CA LYS A 422 14.73 17.18 32.24
C LYS A 422 15.77 16.08 32.09
N GLY A 423 16.91 16.44 31.56
CA GLY A 423 18.07 15.54 31.48
C GLY A 423 18.54 15.11 32.87
N ASN A 424 19.21 13.99 32.93
CA ASN A 424 19.81 13.41 34.14
C ASN A 424 18.80 13.22 35.30
N THR A 425 17.53 12.93 34.96
CA THR A 425 16.42 12.84 35.91
C THR A 425 15.78 11.47 35.84
N THR A 426 15.39 10.94 37.00
CA THR A 426 14.62 9.69 37.10
C THR A 426 13.15 10.04 37.32
N TYR A 427 12.28 9.51 36.50
CA TYR A 427 10.84 9.70 36.56
C TYR A 427 10.14 8.44 37.05
N LYS A 428 9.17 8.62 37.93
CA LYS A 428 8.24 7.60 38.38
C LYS A 428 6.89 7.85 37.68
N ILE A 429 6.40 6.84 37.00
CA ILE A 429 5.10 6.88 36.31
C ILE A 429 4.20 5.88 37.02
N THR A 430 3.06 6.35 37.49
CA THR A 430 2.05 5.53 38.16
C THR A 430 0.80 5.51 37.29
N VAL A 431 0.35 4.31 36.92
CA VAL A 431 -0.92 4.10 36.18
C VAL A 431 -1.95 3.59 37.16
N ASP A 432 -3.14 4.18 37.13
CA ASP A 432 -4.23 3.82 38.02
C ASP A 432 -4.75 2.41 37.77
N GLY A 433 -5.11 1.70 38.83
CA GLY A 433 -5.66 0.34 38.77
C GLY A 433 -7.05 0.25 38.12
N SER A 434 -7.73 1.38 37.91
CA SER A 434 -9.01 1.45 37.20
C SER A 434 -8.86 1.44 35.66
N LEU A 435 -7.63 1.49 35.13
CA LEU A 435 -7.40 1.39 33.68
C LEU A 435 -8.05 0.13 33.12
N ASN A 436 -8.82 0.28 32.01
CA ASN A 436 -9.55 -0.81 31.38
C ASN A 436 -8.86 -1.27 30.08
N ASP A 437 -8.93 -2.58 29.85
CA ASP A 437 -8.62 -3.13 28.52
C ASP A 437 -9.85 -3.20 27.61
N SER A 438 -9.65 -3.48 26.33
CA SER A 438 -10.71 -3.61 25.32
C SER A 438 -11.64 -4.82 25.55
N PHE A 439 -11.30 -5.70 26.50
CA PHE A 439 -12.10 -6.86 26.89
C PHE A 439 -12.97 -6.59 28.12
N GLY A 440 -12.84 -5.42 28.76
CA GLY A 440 -13.60 -4.99 29.91
C GLY A 440 -12.96 -5.35 31.26
N GLN A 441 -11.70 -5.81 31.25
CA GLN A 441 -10.94 -6.06 32.49
C GLN A 441 -10.31 -4.77 33.00
N THR A 442 -10.24 -4.62 34.33
CA THR A 442 -9.46 -3.55 34.97
C THR A 442 -8.06 -4.04 35.31
N LEU A 443 -7.10 -3.14 35.39
CA LEU A 443 -5.74 -3.44 35.84
C LEU A 443 -5.74 -3.96 37.30
N GLY A 444 -6.67 -3.48 38.11
CA GLY A 444 -6.94 -3.92 39.50
C GLY A 444 -6.02 -3.28 40.53
N GLN A 445 -4.73 -3.23 40.28
CA GLN A 445 -3.73 -2.58 41.13
C GLN A 445 -2.95 -1.54 40.33
N PRO A 446 -2.53 -0.43 40.94
CA PRO A 446 -1.71 0.56 40.26
C PRO A 446 -0.40 -0.05 39.74
N ALA A 447 -0.06 0.26 38.49
CA ALA A 447 1.23 -0.10 37.89
C ALA A 447 2.24 1.03 38.03
N ILE A 448 3.49 0.69 38.29
CA ILE A 448 4.57 1.65 38.43
C ILE A 448 5.67 1.33 37.42
N ALA A 449 6.05 2.36 36.64
CA ALA A 449 7.22 2.33 35.79
C ALA A 449 8.25 3.37 36.26
N THR A 450 9.52 3.03 36.17
CA THR A 450 10.61 3.97 36.45
C THR A 450 11.42 4.15 35.17
N ILE A 451 11.52 5.40 34.71
CA ILE A 451 12.28 5.74 33.51
C ILE A 451 13.41 6.70 33.88
N LYS A 452 14.63 6.32 33.51
CA LYS A 452 15.82 7.16 33.68
C LYS A 452 16.09 7.94 32.40
N VAL A 453 16.11 9.25 32.53
CA VAL A 453 16.47 10.18 31.46
C VAL A 453 17.94 10.56 31.62
N GLY A 454 18.73 10.34 30.59
CA GLY A 454 20.14 10.76 30.53
C GLY A 454 20.28 12.18 30.01
N ALA A 455 21.52 12.58 29.68
CA ALA A 455 21.78 13.82 28.99
C ALA A 455 21.20 13.80 27.58
N ALA A 456 20.74 14.95 27.08
CA ALA A 456 20.32 15.08 25.70
C ALA A 456 21.50 14.80 24.75
N PRO A 457 21.29 14.09 23.64
CA PRO A 457 22.32 13.93 22.64
C PRO A 457 22.67 15.31 22.04
N GLN A 458 23.95 15.50 21.74
CA GLN A 458 24.37 16.69 21.01
C GLN A 458 23.66 16.72 19.65
N SER A 459 23.08 17.87 19.31
CA SER A 459 22.47 18.11 18.01
C SER A 459 22.91 19.47 17.47
N PHE A 460 23.01 19.57 16.15
CA PHE A 460 23.47 20.77 15.48
C PHE A 460 22.84 20.84 14.09
N TYR A 461 21.93 21.78 13.85
CA TYR A 461 21.22 21.90 12.59
C TYR A 461 20.68 23.31 12.36
N ALA A 462 20.24 23.58 11.14
CA ALA A 462 19.49 24.77 10.78
C ALA A 462 18.24 24.39 9.95
N GLN A 463 17.29 25.28 9.86
CA GLN A 463 16.20 25.16 8.91
C GLN A 463 16.68 25.52 7.50
N GLY A 464 16.09 24.89 6.48
CA GLY A 464 16.52 24.99 5.10
C GLY A 464 17.39 23.80 4.71
N GLY A 465 17.64 23.63 3.46
CA GLY A 465 18.48 22.54 2.93
C GLY A 465 19.72 23.11 2.25
N ALA A 466 19.85 22.80 0.95
CA ALA A 466 20.92 23.35 0.14
C ALA A 466 20.81 24.88 -0.03
N MET A 467 19.61 25.45 0.11
CA MET A 467 19.37 26.89 -0.05
C MET A 467 18.35 27.37 0.98
N SER A 468 18.61 28.57 1.50
CA SER A 468 17.72 29.32 2.39
C SER A 468 17.53 30.73 1.86
N VAL A 469 16.32 31.18 1.75
CA VAL A 469 16.00 32.58 1.39
C VAL A 469 15.61 33.30 2.68
N LEU A 470 16.28 34.41 2.95
CA LEU A 470 15.94 35.25 4.12
C LEU A 470 14.65 36.03 3.80
N ASP A 471 13.79 36.14 4.81
CA ASP A 471 12.61 36.96 4.71
C ASP A 471 13.02 38.44 4.48
N PRO A 472 12.58 39.08 3.40
CA PRO A 472 12.96 40.46 3.08
C PRO A 472 12.47 41.48 4.12
N THR A 473 11.53 41.09 4.99
CA THR A 473 11.01 41.95 6.07
C THR A 473 11.67 41.72 7.42
N ALA A 474 12.50 40.66 7.50
CA ALA A 474 13.21 40.29 8.71
C ALA A 474 14.62 40.91 8.76
N LYS A 475 15.26 40.85 9.94
CA LYS A 475 16.67 41.18 10.05
C LYS A 475 17.51 40.18 9.28
N ASN A 476 18.64 40.62 8.71
CA ASN A 476 19.59 39.76 7.99
C ASN A 476 20.33 38.83 8.97
N THR A 477 19.61 37.86 9.54
CA THR A 477 20.11 36.90 10.50
C THR A 477 19.79 35.47 10.03
N PHE A 478 20.71 34.54 10.29
CA PHE A 478 20.53 33.12 10.05
C PHE A 478 20.51 32.38 11.38
N SER A 479 19.46 31.61 11.66
CA SER A 479 19.32 30.89 12.94
C SER A 479 19.85 29.47 12.81
N ILE A 480 20.70 29.08 13.78
CA ILE A 480 21.11 27.71 14.01
C ILE A 480 20.53 27.20 15.32
N TYR A 481 20.24 25.93 15.37
CA TYR A 481 19.68 25.24 16.53
C TYR A 481 20.67 24.20 17.02
N SER A 482 20.96 24.20 18.28
CA SER A 482 21.94 23.26 18.84
C SER A 482 21.58 22.83 20.26
N THR A 483 21.97 21.61 20.62
CA THR A 483 21.85 21.06 21.96
C THR A 483 23.24 20.66 22.45
N ASN A 484 23.61 21.07 23.67
CA ASN A 484 24.87 20.72 24.34
C ASN A 484 26.15 21.09 23.56
N HIS A 485 26.11 22.12 22.71
CA HIS A 485 27.27 22.75 22.11
C HIS A 485 27.59 24.08 22.77
N ALA A 486 28.87 24.39 22.95
CA ALA A 486 29.31 25.62 23.58
C ALA A 486 29.60 26.74 22.56
N SER A 487 30.05 26.38 21.37
CA SER A 487 30.43 27.33 20.33
C SER A 487 30.43 26.67 18.96
N ALA A 488 30.31 27.50 17.93
CA ALA A 488 30.40 27.10 16.53
C ALA A 488 31.38 28.00 15.76
N ARG A 489 32.16 27.43 14.88
CA ARG A 489 32.91 28.15 13.88
C ARG A 489 32.03 28.49 12.71
N VAL A 490 31.98 29.76 12.35
CA VAL A 490 31.15 30.31 11.29
C VAL A 490 32.06 30.90 10.22
N ARG A 491 32.03 30.30 9.05
CA ARG A 491 32.70 30.82 7.85
C ARG A 491 31.63 31.30 6.87
N ILE A 492 31.81 32.52 6.40
CA ILE A 492 30.87 33.16 5.47
C ILE A 492 31.60 33.50 4.19
N TYR A 493 31.11 33.03 3.07
CA TYR A 493 31.63 33.31 1.75
C TYR A 493 30.63 34.15 0.98
N ARG A 494 31.09 35.24 0.36
CA ARG A 494 30.28 36.02 -0.59
C ARG A 494 30.37 35.37 -1.94
N VAL A 495 29.20 35.11 -2.53
CA VAL A 495 29.06 34.37 -3.80
C VAL A 495 28.16 35.14 -4.73
N GLU A 496 28.23 34.82 -6.02
CA GLU A 496 27.34 35.31 -7.06
C GLU A 496 26.50 34.17 -7.62
N PRO A 497 25.35 34.43 -8.27
CA PRO A 497 24.50 33.38 -8.83
C PRO A 497 25.24 32.41 -9.79
N LYS A 498 26.28 32.88 -10.48
CA LYS A 498 27.14 32.04 -11.35
C LYS A 498 27.87 30.93 -10.57
N ASP A 499 28.10 31.11 -9.27
CA ASP A 499 28.84 30.18 -8.42
C ASP A 499 27.96 29.00 -7.95
N TRP A 500 26.65 29.05 -8.26
CA TRP A 500 25.68 28.02 -7.83
C TRP A 500 26.07 26.60 -8.26
N HIS A 501 26.56 26.45 -9.48
CA HIS A 501 26.97 25.14 -9.97
C HIS A 501 28.11 24.55 -9.14
N GLN A 502 29.15 25.33 -8.84
CA GLN A 502 30.29 24.90 -8.00
C GLN A 502 29.86 24.62 -6.57
N TYR A 503 28.95 25.46 -6.02
CA TYR A 503 28.34 25.24 -4.71
C TYR A 503 27.61 23.89 -4.66
N MET A 504 26.77 23.58 -5.64
CA MET A 504 26.03 22.30 -5.68
C MET A 504 26.94 21.09 -5.87
N GLN A 505 28.05 21.23 -6.59
CA GLN A 505 29.05 20.17 -6.68
C GLN A 505 29.69 19.91 -5.31
N TYR A 506 30.05 20.96 -4.57
CA TYR A 506 30.58 20.84 -3.22
C TYR A 506 29.55 20.26 -2.25
N PHE A 507 28.32 20.77 -2.27
CA PHE A 507 27.21 20.34 -1.41
C PHE A 507 26.90 18.84 -1.55
N ARG A 508 26.84 18.34 -2.76
CA ARG A 508 26.59 16.90 -3.04
C ARG A 508 27.71 16.00 -2.51
N ARG A 509 28.92 16.52 -2.41
CA ARG A 509 30.08 15.78 -1.90
C ARG A 509 30.42 16.09 -0.43
N LEU A 510 29.60 16.84 0.26
CA LEU A 510 29.84 17.26 1.63
C LEU A 510 30.10 16.08 2.58
N ASN A 511 29.44 14.97 2.37
CA ASN A 511 29.52 13.76 3.19
C ASN A 511 30.45 12.67 2.65
N TYR A 512 31.13 12.94 1.52
CA TYR A 512 32.12 12.00 0.97
C TYR A 512 33.52 12.43 1.40
N ASP A 513 34.28 11.46 1.86
CA ASP A 513 35.69 11.64 2.28
C ASP A 513 36.58 11.36 1.06
N ASP A 514 36.47 12.18 0.02
CA ASP A 514 37.29 12.05 -1.18
C ASP A 514 38.23 13.27 -1.37
N ASN A 515 39.43 12.99 -1.89
CA ASN A 515 40.40 14.02 -2.22
C ASN A 515 40.00 14.86 -3.46
N GLN A 516 38.86 14.63 -4.04
CA GLN A 516 38.34 15.30 -5.24
C GLN A 516 37.27 16.34 -4.89
N ARG A 517 37.16 16.75 -3.62
CA ARG A 517 36.19 17.78 -3.22
C ARG A 517 36.59 19.12 -3.86
N PRO A 518 35.67 19.76 -4.61
CA PRO A 518 35.96 21.10 -5.14
C PRO A 518 36.18 22.10 -4.00
N THR A 519 36.78 23.25 -4.30
CA THR A 519 36.85 24.34 -3.33
C THR A 519 35.48 24.97 -3.10
N ILE A 520 35.25 25.50 -1.89
CA ILE A 520 34.05 26.29 -1.61
C ILE A 520 34.09 27.52 -2.53
N PRO A 521 33.00 27.82 -3.27
CA PRO A 521 32.99 28.97 -4.14
C PRO A 521 32.92 30.30 -3.38
N GLY A 522 33.32 31.37 -4.03
CA GLY A 522 33.24 32.72 -3.51
C GLY A 522 34.44 33.19 -2.68
N ALA A 523 34.36 34.40 -2.19
CA ALA A 523 35.37 35.04 -1.35
C ALA A 523 35.01 34.86 0.13
N LEU A 524 35.92 34.34 0.93
CA LEU A 524 35.76 34.28 2.37
C LEU A 524 35.74 35.71 2.95
N VAL A 525 34.62 36.10 3.55
CA VAL A 525 34.42 37.44 4.13
C VAL A 525 34.42 37.45 5.66
N SER A 526 34.19 36.29 6.27
CA SER A 526 34.21 36.14 7.73
C SER A 526 34.60 34.72 8.12
N ASP A 527 35.43 34.59 9.16
CA ASP A 527 35.78 33.32 9.81
C ASP A 527 35.84 33.58 11.33
N ASN A 528 34.78 33.35 12.02
CA ASN A 528 34.62 33.69 13.43
C ASN A 528 34.11 32.52 14.24
N THR A 529 34.40 32.53 15.54
CA THR A 529 33.77 31.60 16.50
C THR A 529 32.65 32.32 17.23
N VAL A 530 31.43 31.80 17.11
CA VAL A 530 30.26 32.28 17.79
C VAL A 530 30.02 31.46 19.05
N GLN A 531 29.84 32.14 20.19
CA GLN A 531 29.50 31.48 21.45
C GLN A 531 28.00 31.15 21.47
N ILE A 532 27.69 29.92 21.85
CA ILE A 532 26.33 29.40 21.98
C ILE A 532 25.95 29.50 23.47
N LYS A 533 24.78 30.05 23.79
CA LYS A 533 24.27 30.03 25.14
C LYS A 533 24.08 28.61 25.61
N LYS A 534 24.93 28.13 26.49
CA LYS A 534 24.87 26.75 26.97
C LYS A 534 23.77 26.60 27.99
N VAL A 535 22.69 25.94 27.61
CA VAL A 535 21.68 25.42 28.52
C VAL A 535 21.77 23.91 28.43
N ALA A 536 21.97 23.25 29.56
CA ALA A 536 22.18 21.80 29.57
C ALA A 536 20.90 21.09 29.13
N ASP A 537 21.05 20.18 28.14
CA ASP A 537 19.98 19.29 27.66
C ASP A 537 18.78 19.99 26.99
N GLU A 538 18.93 21.28 26.69
CA GLU A 538 17.92 22.06 25.97
C GLU A 538 18.41 22.45 24.57
N MET A 539 17.47 22.58 23.65
CA MET A 539 17.73 23.11 22.32
C MET A 539 17.76 24.64 22.39
N VAL A 540 18.84 25.23 21.90
CA VAL A 540 19.07 26.68 21.90
C VAL A 540 19.15 27.20 20.49
N GLU A 541 18.41 28.28 20.20
CA GLU A 541 18.57 29.07 18.99
C GLU A 541 19.74 30.04 19.15
N THR A 542 20.63 30.07 18.16
CA THR A 542 21.71 31.05 18.05
C THR A 542 21.59 31.77 16.72
N ARG A 543 21.46 33.10 16.76
CA ARG A 543 21.33 33.95 15.58
C ARG A 543 22.69 34.43 15.12
N ILE A 544 22.98 34.23 13.85
CA ILE A 544 24.19 34.68 13.18
C ILE A 544 23.83 35.91 12.37
N ASP A 545 24.44 37.04 12.70
CA ASP A 545 24.25 38.30 11.99
C ASP A 545 25.02 38.27 10.67
N LEU A 546 24.32 38.47 9.57
CA LEU A 546 24.86 38.48 8.20
C LEU A 546 25.00 39.88 7.62
N THR A 547 24.63 40.93 8.35
CA THR A 547 24.55 42.31 7.88
C THR A 547 25.88 42.80 7.30
N GLN A 548 27.01 42.53 7.96
CA GLN A 548 28.32 42.93 7.46
C GLN A 548 28.78 42.16 6.22
N ALA A 549 28.38 40.89 6.10
CA ALA A 549 28.70 40.04 4.97
C ALA A 549 27.91 40.40 3.69
N LEU A 550 26.70 40.90 3.84
CA LEU A 550 25.82 41.31 2.74
C LEU A 550 26.18 42.70 2.17
N GLY A 551 26.77 43.57 2.97
CA GLY A 551 27.12 44.95 2.56
C GLY A 551 26.00 45.97 2.81
N GLY A 552 26.13 47.18 2.21
CA GLY A 552 25.34 48.34 2.59
C GLY A 552 23.85 48.28 2.25
N ASP A 553 23.46 47.54 1.25
CA ASP A 553 22.06 47.35 0.85
C ASP A 553 21.40 46.13 1.55
N GLY A 554 22.19 45.33 2.26
CA GLY A 554 21.69 44.16 2.97
C GLY A 554 21.23 42.99 2.05
N LEU A 555 21.55 43.09 0.75
CA LEU A 555 21.15 42.11 -0.26
C LEU A 555 22.34 41.30 -0.76
N GLY A 556 22.06 40.13 -1.33
CA GLY A 556 23.11 39.31 -1.96
C GLY A 556 23.01 37.83 -1.64
N ASN A 557 24.07 37.13 -2.04
CA ASN A 557 24.17 35.69 -1.86
C ASN A 557 25.41 35.34 -1.02
N LEU A 558 25.21 34.48 -0.07
CA LEU A 558 26.26 33.99 0.82
C LEU A 558 26.25 32.46 0.84
N VAL A 559 27.41 31.86 1.06
CA VAL A 559 27.52 30.47 1.48
C VAL A 559 27.94 30.46 2.94
N LEU A 560 27.15 29.84 3.77
CA LEU A 560 27.46 29.61 5.18
C LEU A 560 28.02 28.21 5.37
N ASP A 561 29.14 28.14 6.06
CA ASP A 561 29.78 26.91 6.47
C ASP A 561 30.00 26.95 7.97
N ILE A 562 29.15 26.26 8.70
CA ILE A 562 29.04 26.36 10.15
C ILE A 562 29.23 24.96 10.75
N GLU A 563 30.16 24.85 11.66
CA GLU A 563 30.41 23.58 12.34
C GLU A 563 30.67 23.79 13.83
N PRO A 564 30.28 22.83 14.69
CA PRO A 564 30.61 22.94 16.12
C PRO A 564 32.13 22.89 16.30
N THR A 565 32.63 23.69 17.24
CA THR A 565 34.10 23.73 17.53
C THR A 565 34.61 22.44 18.15
N VAL A 566 33.73 21.69 18.81
CA VAL A 566 34.02 20.38 19.40
C VAL A 566 33.10 19.33 18.77
N LYS A 567 33.69 18.34 18.13
CA LYS A 567 33.00 17.19 17.55
C LYS A 567 32.95 16.03 18.55
N ARG A 568 31.90 15.22 18.53
CA ARG A 568 31.72 14.07 19.43
C ARG A 568 32.78 13.00 19.22
N ASP A 569 33.06 12.71 17.97
CA ASP A 569 34.06 11.73 17.54
C ASP A 569 34.51 12.01 16.09
N LYS A 570 35.42 11.19 15.57
CA LYS A 570 35.93 11.33 14.20
C LYS A 570 34.90 11.13 13.08
N TYR A 571 33.74 10.55 13.41
CA TYR A 571 32.64 10.33 12.47
C TYR A 571 31.56 11.40 12.59
N ASP A 572 31.69 12.33 13.54
CA ASP A 572 30.73 13.41 13.71
C ASP A 572 30.79 14.36 12.50
N ARG A 573 29.76 14.30 11.68
CA ARG A 573 29.58 15.10 10.47
C ARG A 573 28.66 16.30 10.71
N SER A 574 28.44 16.68 11.96
CA SER A 574 27.65 17.86 12.31
C SER A 574 28.24 19.10 11.62
N ARG A 575 27.55 19.57 10.60
CA ARG A 575 27.94 20.74 9.80
C ARG A 575 26.71 21.27 9.09
N ILE A 576 26.56 22.58 9.11
CA ILE A 576 25.55 23.30 8.33
C ILE A 576 26.29 23.95 7.16
N PHE A 577 25.92 23.56 5.96
CA PHE A 577 26.46 24.13 4.74
C PHE A 577 25.31 24.49 3.82
N THR A 578 25.06 25.79 3.66
CA THR A 578 23.87 26.26 2.96
C THR A 578 24.17 27.53 2.16
N TRP A 579 23.52 27.65 1.01
CA TRP A 579 23.45 28.90 0.29
C TRP A 579 22.34 29.75 0.90
N VAL A 580 22.68 30.97 1.27
CA VAL A 580 21.72 31.94 1.82
C VAL A 580 21.55 33.08 0.84
N GLN A 581 20.32 33.36 0.46
CA GLN A 581 19.97 34.49 -0.39
C GLN A 581 19.24 35.54 0.45
N ALA A 582 19.78 36.72 0.52
CA ALA A 582 19.10 37.91 1.04
C ALA A 582 18.57 38.70 -0.17
N THR A 583 17.25 38.84 -0.25
CA THR A 583 16.55 39.45 -1.38
C THR A 583 15.36 40.24 -0.88
N GLN A 584 14.93 41.25 -1.63
CA GLN A 584 13.69 41.98 -1.37
C GLN A 584 12.46 41.24 -1.90
N ILE A 585 12.67 40.20 -2.70
CA ILE A 585 11.59 39.44 -3.31
C ILE A 585 11.74 37.97 -2.93
N GLY A 586 10.76 37.43 -2.24
CA GLY A 586 10.63 36.00 -2.00
C GLY A 586 9.76 35.38 -3.12
N LEU A 587 10.23 34.29 -3.71
CA LEU A 587 9.52 33.54 -4.74
C LEU A 587 9.27 32.13 -4.24
N ASP A 588 8.01 31.75 -4.14
CA ASP A 588 7.58 30.39 -3.83
C ASP A 588 6.86 29.80 -5.06
N ALA A 589 7.29 28.64 -5.48
CA ALA A 589 6.66 27.92 -6.57
C ALA A 589 6.09 26.58 -6.08
N PHE A 590 4.82 26.37 -6.31
CA PHE A 590 4.13 25.11 -5.99
C PHE A 590 3.71 24.44 -7.30
N VAL A 591 3.99 23.16 -7.39
CA VAL A 591 3.55 22.32 -8.50
C VAL A 591 2.35 21.51 -8.03
N ASP A 592 1.23 21.67 -8.71
CA ASP A 592 0.03 20.87 -8.47
C ASP A 592 -0.34 20.09 -9.73
N VAL A 593 -0.85 18.87 -9.53
CA VAL A 593 -1.34 18.02 -10.61
C VAL A 593 -2.85 18.10 -10.60
N CYS A 594 -3.42 18.87 -11.50
CA CYS A 594 -4.87 18.93 -11.67
C CYS A 594 -5.34 17.82 -12.62
N PRO A 595 -6.20 16.89 -12.17
CA PRO A 595 -6.91 16.01 -13.09
C PRO A 595 -7.81 16.87 -13.99
N SER A 596 -7.61 16.83 -15.28
CA SER A 596 -8.51 17.47 -16.24
C SER A 596 -9.18 16.39 -17.09
N ASP A 597 -10.37 16.66 -17.58
CA ASP A 597 -11.12 15.77 -18.49
C ASP A 597 -10.37 15.46 -19.80
N ARG A 598 -9.22 16.08 -20.02
CA ARG A 598 -8.38 15.94 -21.22
C ARG A 598 -6.96 15.44 -20.94
N GLY A 599 -6.67 15.03 -19.70
CA GLY A 599 -5.35 14.56 -19.27
C GLY A 599 -4.81 15.28 -18.04
N GLU A 600 -3.72 14.77 -17.46
CA GLU A 600 -3.06 15.36 -16.30
C GLU A 600 -2.36 16.67 -16.72
N GLY A 601 -2.78 17.79 -16.14
CA GLY A 601 -2.13 19.09 -16.31
C GLY A 601 -1.27 19.43 -15.10
N ILE A 602 -0.08 19.95 -15.32
CA ILE A 602 0.78 20.48 -14.25
C ILE A 602 0.48 21.98 -14.15
N VAL A 603 -0.01 22.42 -12.98
CA VAL A 603 -0.18 23.84 -12.67
C VAL A 603 0.96 24.27 -11.77
N VAL A 604 1.72 25.28 -12.18
CA VAL A 604 2.74 25.90 -11.35
C VAL A 604 2.17 27.22 -10.83
N VAL A 605 1.94 27.30 -9.52
CA VAL A 605 1.55 28.53 -8.85
C VAL A 605 2.80 29.21 -8.32
N ILE A 606 3.05 30.44 -8.76
CA ILE A 606 4.17 31.25 -8.30
C ILE A 606 3.62 32.35 -7.40
N SER A 607 4.03 32.36 -6.14
CA SER A 607 3.72 33.43 -5.20
C SER A 607 4.94 34.32 -5.00
N VAL A 608 4.77 35.60 -5.18
CA VAL A 608 5.84 36.60 -5.01
C VAL A 608 5.53 37.44 -3.79
N ARG A 609 6.49 37.56 -2.86
CA ARG A 609 6.39 38.39 -1.66
C ARG A 609 7.51 39.42 -1.67
N GLY A 610 7.21 40.62 -1.23
CA GLY A 610 8.17 41.71 -1.10
C GLY A 610 7.74 43.00 -1.77
N ASP A 611 8.64 43.99 -1.79
CA ASP A 611 8.42 45.26 -2.46
C ASP A 611 8.64 45.08 -3.99
N LEU A 612 7.56 45.16 -4.73
CA LEU A 612 7.56 45.04 -6.19
C LEU A 612 7.63 46.42 -6.88
N SER A 613 7.75 47.52 -6.14
CA SER A 613 7.91 48.87 -6.67
C SER A 613 9.25 49.00 -7.40
N GLY A 614 9.28 48.94 -8.70
CA GLY A 614 10.49 49.01 -9.53
C GLY A 614 10.82 47.75 -10.33
N VAL A 615 10.02 46.72 -10.24
CA VAL A 615 10.15 45.51 -11.07
C VAL A 615 9.35 45.75 -12.36
N SER A 616 10.02 45.83 -13.49
CA SER A 616 9.37 45.75 -14.79
C SER A 616 9.20 44.31 -15.20
N TRP A 617 8.00 43.88 -15.48
CA TRP A 617 7.63 42.51 -15.89
C TRP A 617 7.91 42.32 -17.38
#